data_0f19e95c0f477e5edbf99f7d7cd280e4
#
_entry.id   0f19e95c0f477e5edbf99f7d7cd280e4
#
_cell.length_a   1.000
_cell.length_b   1.000
_cell.length_c   1.000
_cell.angle_alpha   90.00
_cell.angle_beta   90.00
_cell.angle_gamma   90.00
#
_symmetry.space_group_name_H-M   'P 1'
#
loop_
_entity.id
_entity.type
_entity.pdbx_description
1 polymer ?
#
loop_
_entity_poly.entity_id
_entity_poly.type
_entity_poly.pdbx_seq_one_letter_code
_entity_poly.pdbx_strand_id
1 'polypeptide(L)'
;MYRIETSKSDIKAAEILLVAKEFRGANNRAYYGIYHAISAVHALDGNAYKRHKDALANFNKNYVKTEIFPRKLGKKIVESEEIRHASDYDDFYIATREEAEEQIQTAKELVSRVEEYVKVRWEKECLL
;
A
#
# COMPACT_ATOMS: atom_id res chain seq x y z
N MET A 1 7.15 -10.37 -9.62
CA MET A 1 7.54 -8.96 -9.78
C MET A 1 8.19 -8.43 -8.52
N TYR A 2 9.30 -7.73 -8.72
CA TYR A 2 10.13 -7.21 -7.62
C TYR A 2 9.36 -6.32 -6.63
N ARG A 3 8.54 -5.40 -7.13
CA ARG A 3 7.80 -4.47 -6.25
C ARG A 3 6.72 -5.14 -5.42
N ILE A 4 6.10 -6.18 -5.95
CA ILE A 4 5.13 -6.99 -5.21
C ILE A 4 5.84 -7.77 -4.11
N GLU A 5 7.00 -8.35 -4.41
CA GLU A 5 7.79 -9.06 -3.40
C GLU A 5 8.27 -8.12 -2.30
N THR A 6 8.67 -6.89 -2.67
CA THR A 6 9.05 -5.86 -1.70
C THR A 6 7.86 -5.50 -0.81
N SER A 7 6.66 -5.33 -1.40
CA SER A 7 5.44 -5.08 -0.64
C SER A 7 5.17 -6.18 0.39
N LYS A 8 5.26 -7.43 -0.03
CA LYS A 8 5.05 -8.58 0.88
C LYS A 8 6.08 -8.61 2.00
N SER A 9 7.33 -8.27 1.70
CA SER A 9 8.39 -8.19 2.70
C SER A 9 8.10 -7.09 3.73
N ASP A 10 7.62 -5.93 3.29
CA ASP A 10 7.24 -4.84 4.20
C ASP A 10 6.06 -5.24 5.09
N ILE A 11 5.08 -5.96 4.54
CA ILE A 11 3.94 -6.45 5.32
C ILE A 11 4.39 -7.44 6.38
N LYS A 12 5.31 -8.34 6.04
CA LYS A 12 5.89 -9.29 7.00
C LYS A 12 6.61 -8.56 8.13
N ALA A 13 7.41 -7.53 7.79
CA ALA A 13 8.08 -6.69 8.78
C ALA A 13 7.07 -6.00 9.70
N ALA A 14 5.97 -5.48 9.13
CA ALA A 14 4.91 -4.85 9.91
C ALA A 14 4.28 -5.84 10.91
N GLU A 15 4.05 -7.07 10.49
CA GLU A 15 3.49 -8.11 11.37
C GLU A 15 4.44 -8.45 12.53
N ILE A 16 5.74 -8.52 12.26
CA ILE A 16 6.76 -8.76 13.29
C ILE A 16 6.76 -7.62 14.31
N LEU A 17 6.70 -6.37 13.81
CA LEU A 17 6.65 -5.19 14.68
C LEU A 17 5.36 -5.14 15.50
N LEU A 18 4.25 -5.57 14.94
CA LEU A 18 2.98 -5.65 15.65
C LEU A 18 3.07 -6.61 16.85
N VAL A 19 3.64 -7.80 16.65
CA VAL A 19 3.84 -8.77 17.70
C VAL A 19 4.76 -8.21 18.80
N ALA A 20 5.78 -7.45 18.40
CA ALA A 20 6.71 -6.80 19.31
C ALA A 20 6.11 -5.55 20.00
N LYS A 21 4.87 -5.20 19.69
CA LYS A 21 4.18 -4.01 20.22
C LYS A 21 4.81 -2.70 19.78
N GLU A 22 5.52 -2.70 18.66
CA GLU A 22 6.11 -1.52 18.03
C GLU A 22 5.12 -0.96 16.99
N PHE A 23 4.04 -0.34 17.47
CA PHE A 23 2.91 0.04 16.61
C PHE A 23 3.23 1.14 15.62
N ARG A 24 4.07 2.12 16.00
CA ARG A 24 4.53 3.15 15.05
C ARG A 24 5.31 2.54 13.91
N GLY A 25 6.23 1.64 14.22
CA GLY A 25 7.01 0.92 13.22
C GLY A 25 6.14 0.04 12.34
N ALA A 26 5.14 -0.62 12.93
CA ALA A 26 4.18 -1.44 12.18
C ALA A 26 3.40 -0.58 11.18
N ASN A 27 2.92 0.59 11.58
CA ASN A 27 2.24 1.54 10.69
C ASN A 27 3.14 1.98 9.53
N ASN A 28 4.41 2.28 9.83
CA ASN A 28 5.40 2.66 8.81
C ASN A 28 5.57 1.55 7.77
N ARG A 29 5.82 0.33 8.21
CA ARG A 29 6.05 -0.78 7.29
C ARG A 29 4.80 -1.17 6.52
N ALA A 30 3.62 -1.14 7.13
CA ALA A 30 2.36 -1.38 6.43
C ALA A 30 2.15 -0.35 5.31
N TYR A 31 2.42 0.92 5.57
CA TYR A 31 2.34 1.96 4.55
C TYR A 31 3.28 1.67 3.37
N TYR A 32 4.53 1.28 3.63
CA TYR A 32 5.45 0.96 2.54
C TYR A 32 5.03 -0.28 1.75
N GLY A 33 4.36 -1.23 2.40
CA GLY A 33 3.71 -2.33 1.69
C GLY A 33 2.67 -1.82 0.70
N ILE A 34 1.83 -0.89 1.14
CA ILE A 34 0.83 -0.23 0.29
C ILE A 34 1.51 0.52 -0.86
N TYR A 35 2.51 1.33 -0.55
CA TYR A 35 3.22 2.15 -1.52
C TYR A 35 3.88 1.29 -2.62
N HIS A 36 4.55 0.21 -2.25
CA HIS A 36 5.21 -0.65 -3.23
C HIS A 36 4.19 -1.40 -4.10
N ALA A 37 3.04 -1.78 -3.54
CA ALA A 37 1.97 -2.38 -4.34
C ALA A 37 1.42 -1.38 -5.37
N ILE A 38 1.18 -0.14 -4.96
CA ILE A 38 0.76 0.94 -5.87
C ILE A 38 1.82 1.18 -6.96
N SER A 39 3.09 1.19 -6.59
CA SER A 39 4.18 1.37 -7.54
C SER A 39 4.25 0.26 -8.57
N ALA A 40 3.89 -0.98 -8.19
CA ALA A 40 3.81 -2.09 -9.13
C ALA A 40 2.75 -1.85 -10.22
N VAL A 41 1.60 -1.29 -9.83
CA VAL A 41 0.54 -0.95 -10.78
C VAL A 41 1.00 0.16 -11.73
N HIS A 42 1.57 1.25 -11.18
CA HIS A 42 2.10 2.34 -12.01
C HIS A 42 3.14 1.86 -13.01
N ALA A 43 4.03 0.96 -12.58
CA ALA A 43 5.10 0.44 -13.42
C ALA A 43 4.56 -0.31 -14.65
N LEU A 44 3.40 -0.98 -14.54
CA LEU A 44 2.77 -1.64 -15.68
C LEU A 44 2.41 -0.65 -16.79
N ASP A 45 2.06 0.57 -16.42
CA ASP A 45 1.69 1.62 -17.37
C ASP A 45 2.86 2.55 -17.68
N GLY A 46 4.07 2.16 -17.30
CA GLY A 46 5.29 2.92 -17.58
C GLY A 46 5.47 4.17 -16.74
N ASN A 47 4.76 4.27 -15.63
CA ASN A 47 4.79 5.45 -14.76
C ASN A 47 5.65 5.23 -13.51
N ALA A 48 6.36 6.27 -13.13
CA ALA A 48 7.12 6.31 -11.88
C ALA A 48 7.01 7.72 -11.29
N TYR A 49 6.88 7.81 -9.98
CA TYR A 49 6.73 9.09 -9.30
C TYR A 49 7.81 9.23 -8.23
N LYS A 50 8.44 10.39 -8.17
CA LYS A 50 9.48 10.67 -7.18
C LYS A 50 8.92 10.90 -5.78
N ARG A 51 7.72 11.50 -5.70
CA ARG A 51 7.07 11.80 -4.43
C ARG A 51 5.93 10.84 -4.16
N HIS A 52 5.84 10.36 -2.92
CA HIS A 52 4.77 9.47 -2.48
C HIS A 52 3.39 10.09 -2.71
N LYS A 53 3.26 11.39 -2.41
CA LYS A 53 2.01 12.13 -2.60
C LYS A 53 1.50 12.03 -4.04
N ASP A 54 2.40 12.18 -5.01
CA ASP A 54 2.05 12.11 -6.42
C ASP A 54 1.66 10.70 -6.83
N ALA A 55 2.38 9.70 -6.34
CA ALA A 55 2.06 8.30 -6.61
C ALA A 55 0.66 7.94 -6.11
N LEU A 56 0.32 8.33 -4.88
CA LEU A 56 -0.99 8.04 -4.30
C LEU A 56 -2.11 8.81 -5.01
N ALA A 57 -1.89 10.09 -5.32
CA ALA A 57 -2.89 10.91 -6.02
C ALA A 57 -3.18 10.36 -7.41
N ASN A 58 -2.14 9.95 -8.15
CA ASN A 58 -2.32 9.39 -9.48
C ASN A 58 -2.93 7.99 -9.44
N PHE A 59 -2.66 7.21 -8.42
CA PHE A 59 -3.33 5.92 -8.21
C PHE A 59 -4.83 6.13 -8.02
N ASN A 60 -5.23 7.06 -7.17
CA ASN A 60 -6.65 7.37 -6.97
C ASN A 60 -7.31 7.85 -8.27
N LYS A 61 -6.65 8.74 -9.00
CA LYS A 61 -7.18 9.28 -10.24
C LYS A 61 -7.36 8.20 -11.32
N ASN A 62 -6.36 7.38 -11.51
CA ASN A 62 -6.29 6.46 -12.66
C ASN A 62 -6.87 5.08 -12.38
N TYR A 63 -6.92 4.65 -11.13
CA TYR A 63 -7.29 3.27 -10.79
C TYR A 63 -8.45 3.16 -9.80
N VAL A 64 -8.69 4.17 -8.97
CA VAL A 64 -9.79 4.16 -8.01
C VAL A 64 -11.02 4.86 -8.57
N LYS A 65 -10.88 6.08 -9.11
CA LYS A 65 -12.00 6.81 -9.71
C LYS A 65 -12.57 6.08 -10.92
N THR A 66 -11.75 5.32 -11.61
CA THR A 66 -12.15 4.49 -12.75
C THR A 66 -12.74 3.14 -12.32
N GLU A 67 -12.85 2.89 -11.03
CA GLU A 67 -13.42 1.68 -10.44
C GLU A 67 -12.66 0.39 -10.73
N ILE A 68 -11.39 0.47 -11.15
CA ILE A 68 -10.50 -0.70 -11.25
C ILE A 68 -10.23 -1.25 -9.86
N PHE A 69 -10.02 -0.36 -8.88
CA PHE A 69 -9.91 -0.71 -7.46
C PHE A 69 -11.05 -0.04 -6.68
N PRO A 70 -11.58 -0.69 -5.61
CA PRO A 70 -12.73 -0.15 -4.88
C PRO A 70 -12.46 1.21 -4.23
N ARG A 71 -13.45 2.09 -4.23
CA ARG A 71 -13.36 3.41 -3.58
C ARG A 71 -13.03 3.32 -2.10
N LYS A 72 -13.57 2.34 -1.41
CA LYS A 72 -13.29 2.11 0.01
C LYS A 72 -11.80 1.88 0.25
N LEU A 73 -11.16 1.12 -0.64
CA LEU A 73 -9.73 0.86 -0.55
C LEU A 73 -8.93 2.15 -0.80
N GLY A 74 -9.34 2.96 -1.77
CA GLY A 74 -8.71 4.26 -2.05
C GLY A 74 -8.72 5.18 -0.83
N LYS A 75 -9.84 5.23 -0.12
CA LYS A 75 -9.96 6.02 1.12
C LYS A 75 -8.99 5.53 2.19
N LYS A 76 -8.90 4.22 2.38
CA LYS A 76 -7.98 3.61 3.35
C LYS A 76 -6.52 3.88 3.02
N ILE A 77 -6.17 3.95 1.72
CA ILE A 77 -4.82 4.28 1.28
C ILE A 77 -4.45 5.71 1.69
N VAL A 78 -5.34 6.66 1.51
CA VAL A 78 -5.12 8.05 1.94
C VAL A 78 -4.94 8.11 3.46
N GLU A 79 -5.80 7.44 4.20
CA GLU A 79 -5.69 7.36 5.66
C GLU A 79 -4.38 6.76 6.11
N SER A 80 -3.87 5.74 5.38
CA SER A 80 -2.61 5.08 5.74
C SER A 80 -1.41 6.01 5.61
N GLU A 81 -1.42 6.92 4.63
CA GLU A 81 -0.36 7.94 4.52
C GLU A 81 -0.39 8.89 5.70
N GLU A 82 -1.57 9.35 6.10
CA GLU A 82 -1.72 10.24 7.25
C GLU A 82 -1.25 9.58 8.54
N ILE A 83 -1.61 8.31 8.75
CA ILE A 83 -1.21 7.54 9.92
C ILE A 83 0.30 7.31 9.94
N ARG A 84 0.89 6.98 8.80
CA ARG A 84 2.35 6.80 8.70
C ARG A 84 3.07 8.10 9.00
N HIS A 85 2.60 9.21 8.43
CA HIS A 85 3.22 10.51 8.66
C HIS A 85 3.17 10.88 10.15
N ALA A 86 2.00 10.72 10.79
CA ALA A 86 1.85 10.97 12.22
C ALA A 86 2.75 10.03 13.05
N SER A 87 2.81 8.77 12.69
CA SER A 87 3.64 7.77 13.39
C SER A 87 5.13 8.09 13.34
N ASP A 88 5.59 8.66 12.22
CA ASP A 88 7.02 8.97 12.02
C ASP A 88 7.42 10.34 12.57
N TYR A 89 6.53 11.33 12.49
CA TYR A 89 6.91 12.73 12.71
C TYR A 89 6.17 13.46 13.85
N ASP A 90 5.07 12.92 14.35
CA ASP A 90 4.33 13.54 15.45
C ASP A 90 4.70 12.88 16.78
N ASP A 91 5.46 13.59 17.60
CA ASP A 91 5.95 13.09 18.90
C ASP A 91 4.81 12.76 19.87
N PHE A 92 3.65 13.39 19.72
CA PHE A 92 2.51 13.19 20.61
C PHE A 92 1.51 12.16 20.08
N TYR A 93 1.73 11.64 18.89
CA TYR A 93 0.84 10.65 18.30
C TYR A 93 0.97 9.31 19.02
N ILE A 94 -0.16 8.75 19.43
CA ILE A 94 -0.22 7.44 20.07
C ILE A 94 -0.75 6.43 19.06
N ALA A 95 0.15 5.60 18.56
CA ALA A 95 -0.23 4.49 17.68
C ALA A 95 -0.78 3.34 18.53
N THR A 96 -1.90 2.76 18.10
CA THR A 96 -2.56 1.67 18.81
C THR A 96 -2.42 0.35 18.06
N ARG A 97 -2.62 -0.75 18.79
CA ARG A 97 -2.65 -2.10 18.21
C ARG A 97 -3.73 -2.19 17.13
N GLU A 98 -4.93 -1.72 17.43
CA GLU A 98 -6.09 -1.79 16.55
C GLU A 98 -5.82 -1.06 15.24
N GLU A 99 -5.22 0.11 15.32
CA GLU A 99 -4.85 0.90 14.16
C GLU A 99 -3.80 0.17 13.31
N ALA A 100 -2.75 -0.36 13.95
CA ALA A 100 -1.70 -1.09 13.25
C ALA A 100 -2.24 -2.36 12.58
N GLU A 101 -3.12 -3.09 13.25
CA GLU A 101 -3.79 -4.26 12.67
C GLU A 101 -4.60 -3.88 11.42
N GLU A 102 -5.32 -2.76 11.48
CA GLU A 102 -6.11 -2.28 10.35
C GLU A 102 -5.21 -1.88 9.18
N GLN A 103 -4.10 -1.20 9.45
CA GLN A 103 -3.14 -0.81 8.41
C GLN A 103 -2.54 -2.03 7.71
N ILE A 104 -2.17 -3.05 8.48
CA ILE A 104 -1.65 -4.30 7.93
C ILE A 104 -2.72 -4.99 7.07
N GLN A 105 -3.96 -5.02 7.54
CA GLN A 105 -5.05 -5.64 6.79
C GLN A 105 -5.31 -4.91 5.47
N THR A 106 -5.25 -3.57 5.47
CA THR A 106 -5.37 -2.77 4.26
C THR A 106 -4.24 -3.11 3.27
N ALA A 107 -3.01 -3.22 3.76
CA ALA A 107 -1.86 -3.57 2.91
C ALA A 107 -2.04 -4.97 2.30
N LYS A 108 -2.48 -5.94 3.08
CA LYS A 108 -2.73 -7.31 2.60
C LYS A 108 -3.80 -7.35 1.53
N GLU A 109 -4.91 -6.63 1.75
CA GLU A 109 -5.99 -6.56 0.78
C GLU A 109 -5.50 -5.94 -0.53
N LEU A 110 -4.77 -4.82 -0.43
CA LEU A 110 -4.25 -4.14 -1.61
C LEU A 110 -3.29 -5.02 -2.40
N VAL A 111 -2.32 -5.64 -1.73
CA VAL A 111 -1.33 -6.45 -2.45
C VAL A 111 -1.98 -7.65 -3.14
N SER A 112 -2.98 -8.25 -2.51
CA SER A 112 -3.74 -9.35 -3.10
C SER A 112 -4.47 -8.91 -4.37
N ARG A 113 -5.12 -7.76 -4.33
CA ARG A 113 -5.81 -7.19 -5.50
C ARG A 113 -4.83 -6.77 -6.59
N VAL A 114 -3.68 -6.24 -6.21
CA VAL A 114 -2.64 -5.85 -7.16
C VAL A 114 -2.06 -7.09 -7.86
N GLU A 115 -1.81 -8.16 -7.12
CA GLU A 115 -1.33 -9.41 -7.73
C GLU A 115 -2.31 -9.93 -8.78
N GLU A 116 -3.59 -9.94 -8.47
CA GLU A 116 -4.62 -10.38 -9.41
C GLU A 116 -4.70 -9.46 -10.62
N TYR A 117 -4.66 -8.16 -10.42
CA TYR A 117 -4.68 -7.17 -11.50
C TYR A 117 -3.47 -7.34 -12.44
N VAL A 118 -2.29 -7.50 -11.87
CA VAL A 118 -1.05 -7.69 -12.64
C VAL A 118 -1.10 -9.00 -13.43
N LYS A 119 -1.58 -10.05 -12.81
CA LYS A 119 -1.71 -11.37 -13.45
C LYS A 119 -2.66 -11.31 -14.65
N VAL A 120 -3.83 -10.70 -14.48
CA VAL A 120 -4.81 -10.55 -15.56
C VAL A 120 -4.25 -9.71 -16.71
N ARG A 121 -3.58 -8.60 -16.40
CA ARG A 121 -2.93 -7.75 -17.40
C ARG A 121 -1.84 -8.49 -18.15
N TRP A 122 -1.02 -9.26 -17.45
CA TRP A 122 0.04 -10.06 -18.04
C TRP A 122 -0.51 -11.12 -18.99
N GLU A 123 -1.54 -11.85 -18.58
CA GLU A 123 -2.19 -12.86 -19.40
C GLU A 123 -2.78 -12.27 -20.69
N LYS A 124 -3.43 -11.09 -20.60
CA LYS A 124 -3.96 -10.39 -21.77
C LYS A 124 -2.88 -10.01 -22.76
N GLU A 125 -1.77 -9.49 -22.26
CA GLU A 125 -0.65 -9.08 -23.11
C GLU A 125 0.02 -10.28 -23.79
N CYS A 126 0.09 -11.42 -23.12
CA CYS A 126 0.65 -12.65 -23.71
C CYS A 126 -0.25 -13.25 -24.79
N LEU A 127 -1.56 -12.97 -24.80
CA LEU A 127 -2.51 -13.46 -25.79
C LEU A 127 -2.54 -12.61 -27.07
N LEU A 128 -1.98 -11.42 -27.02
CA LEU A 128 -1.90 -10.53 -28.16
C LEU A 128 -0.64 -10.81 -29.00
#